data_826bc3ecb9a623dc59b01747006e177d
#
_entry.id   826bc3ecb9a623dc59b01747006e177d
#
_cell.length_a   1.000
_cell.length_b   1.000
_cell.length_c   1.000
_cell.angle_alpha   90.00
_cell.angle_beta   90.00
_cell.angle_gamma   90.00
#
_symmetry.space_group_name_H-M   'P 1'
#
loop_
_entity.id
_entity.type
_entity.pdbx_description
1 polymer ?
#
loop_
_entity_poly.entity_id
_entity_poly.type
_entity_poly.pdbx_seq_one_letter_code
_entity_poly.pdbx_strand_id
1 'polypeptide(L)'
;LGEMWKGGGAGEKNMIMVTLGTGVGGGAIIDGKMLVGNNGAGGEIGHICIDPNGRLCECGQRGCLQTCLSDLALLQEAQWVRGSCTLDELFLAYEQQEGWAVQIVNHAVNYAVMALGILRNLYAPNIVVLCGSLVEMYPSFQQAIIREYQKQNNRYGIYMDLAISGFGRDGNLAGAGTLALGLNLEQNL
;
A
#
# COMPACT_ATOMS: atom_id res chain seq x y z
N LEU A 1 -8.67 5.77 10.03
CA LEU A 1 -9.94 6.33 10.52
C LEU A 1 -10.59 7.26 9.50
N GLY A 2 -9.86 8.23 8.92
CA GLY A 2 -10.42 9.12 7.90
C GLY A 2 -11.04 8.36 6.72
N GLU A 3 -10.36 7.35 6.21
CA GLU A 3 -10.83 6.49 5.12
C GLU A 3 -12.09 5.69 5.49
N MET A 4 -12.20 5.25 6.74
CA MET A 4 -13.41 4.60 7.26
C MET A 4 -14.58 5.58 7.42
N TRP A 5 -14.30 6.83 7.75
CA TRP A 5 -15.33 7.86 7.95
C TRP A 5 -15.95 8.34 6.63
N LYS A 6 -15.12 8.80 5.69
CA LYS A 6 -15.56 9.42 4.42
C LYS A 6 -14.66 9.13 3.22
N GLY A 7 -13.78 8.16 3.33
CA GLY A 7 -12.85 7.78 2.27
C GLY A 7 -13.25 6.52 1.52
N GLY A 8 -12.28 5.88 0.92
CA GLY A 8 -12.47 4.67 0.13
C GLY A 8 -13.00 3.46 0.90
N GLY A 9 -12.86 3.46 2.24
CA GLY A 9 -13.40 2.43 3.13
C GLY A 9 -14.59 2.88 3.97
N ALA A 10 -15.35 3.90 3.51
CA ALA A 10 -16.47 4.44 4.28
C ALA A 10 -17.54 3.36 4.55
N GLY A 11 -17.89 3.22 5.84
CA GLY A 11 -18.87 2.24 6.31
C GLY A 11 -18.33 0.82 6.53
N GLU A 12 -17.06 0.55 6.20
CA GLU A 12 -16.47 -0.77 6.36
C GLU A 12 -15.92 -1.00 7.77
N LYS A 13 -16.31 -2.12 8.40
CA LYS A 13 -15.83 -2.53 9.73
C LYS A 13 -14.51 -3.28 9.71
N ASN A 14 -14.17 -3.87 8.57
CA ASN A 14 -12.95 -4.64 8.36
C ASN A 14 -12.22 -4.07 7.14
N MET A 15 -11.28 -3.17 7.38
CA MET A 15 -10.51 -2.52 6.33
C MET A 15 -9.03 -2.41 6.69
N ILE A 16 -8.20 -2.39 5.68
CA ILE A 16 -6.77 -2.10 5.82
C ILE A 16 -6.43 -0.92 4.92
N MET A 17 -5.65 0.00 5.43
CA MET A 17 -5.03 1.05 4.64
C MET A 17 -3.56 0.73 4.42
N VAL A 18 -3.08 0.88 3.20
CA VAL A 18 -1.67 0.72 2.83
C VAL A 18 -1.19 2.01 2.17
N THR A 19 -0.19 2.63 2.76
CA THR A 19 0.44 3.83 2.21
C THR A 19 1.70 3.45 1.43
N LEU A 20 1.76 3.86 0.17
CA LEU A 20 2.88 3.66 -0.75
C LEU A 20 3.49 5.03 -1.10
N GLY A 21 4.66 5.32 -0.54
CA GLY A 21 5.36 6.59 -0.71
C GLY A 21 6.83 6.45 -0.37
N THR A 22 7.44 7.42 0.32
CA THR A 22 8.86 7.39 0.75
C THR A 22 9.19 6.11 1.52
N GLY A 23 8.23 5.59 2.29
CA GLY A 23 8.22 4.27 2.89
C GLY A 23 6.92 3.54 2.57
N VAL A 24 6.74 2.38 3.18
CA VAL A 24 5.47 1.65 3.16
C VAL A 24 4.91 1.60 4.57
N GLY A 25 3.73 2.14 4.74
CA GLY A 25 3.02 2.12 6.02
C GLY A 25 1.68 1.42 5.93
N GLY A 26 1.04 1.21 7.08
CA GLY A 26 -0.28 0.65 7.10
C GLY A 26 -1.04 0.90 8.38
N GLY A 27 -2.32 0.57 8.34
CA GLY A 27 -3.22 0.56 9.48
C GLY A 27 -4.40 -0.32 9.20
N ALA A 28 -4.93 -0.95 10.22
CA ALA A 28 -6.08 -1.85 10.08
C ALA A 28 -7.19 -1.48 11.05
N ILE A 29 -8.42 -1.64 10.59
CA ILE A 29 -9.64 -1.61 11.39
C ILE A 29 -10.26 -3.00 11.28
N ILE A 30 -10.49 -3.63 12.42
CA ILE A 30 -11.06 -4.96 12.54
C ILE A 30 -12.25 -4.88 13.50
N ASP A 31 -13.41 -5.35 13.04
CA ASP A 31 -14.68 -5.26 13.77
C ASP A 31 -14.99 -3.83 14.25
N GLY A 32 -14.72 -2.83 13.40
CA GLY A 32 -14.93 -1.42 13.68
C GLY A 32 -13.87 -0.79 14.60
N LYS A 33 -12.86 -1.54 15.05
CA LYS A 33 -11.83 -1.08 15.99
C LYS A 33 -10.46 -0.99 15.33
N MET A 34 -9.75 0.08 15.62
CA MET A 34 -8.39 0.25 15.15
C MET A 34 -7.45 -0.80 15.79
N LEU A 35 -6.68 -1.49 14.95
CA LEU A 35 -5.64 -2.41 15.40
C LEU A 35 -4.44 -1.61 15.90
N VAL A 36 -4.35 -1.41 17.19
CA VAL A 36 -3.28 -0.64 17.83
C VAL A 36 -2.06 -1.50 18.12
N GLY A 37 -2.27 -2.76 18.50
CA GLY A 37 -1.20 -3.66 18.90
C GLY A 37 -0.54 -3.25 20.22
N ASN A 38 0.57 -3.95 20.55
CA ASN A 38 1.36 -3.61 21.72
C ASN A 38 2.13 -2.31 21.47
N ASN A 39 2.02 -1.35 22.38
CA ASN A 39 2.70 -0.04 22.30
C ASN A 39 2.46 0.74 20.99
N GLY A 40 1.33 0.52 20.33
CA GLY A 40 1.03 1.20 19.07
C GLY A 40 1.70 0.58 17.82
N ALA A 41 2.35 -0.57 17.95
CA ALA A 41 3.11 -1.21 16.86
C ALA A 41 2.24 -2.13 15.97
N GLY A 42 0.92 -1.95 15.98
CA GLY A 42 0.03 -2.66 15.05
C GLY A 42 0.07 -2.06 13.64
N GLY A 43 0.07 -2.91 12.62
CA GLY A 43 -0.05 -2.44 11.24
C GLY A 43 1.27 -2.05 10.54
N GLU A 44 2.41 -2.48 11.06
CA GLU A 44 3.75 -2.28 10.46
C GLU A 44 3.94 -3.11 9.17
N ILE A 45 3.07 -2.88 8.19
CA ILE A 45 2.97 -3.63 6.93
C ILE A 45 4.26 -3.51 6.11
N GLY A 46 4.91 -2.35 6.15
CA GLY A 46 6.16 -2.10 5.44
C GLY A 46 7.32 -3.00 5.87
N HIS A 47 7.23 -3.60 7.06
CA HIS A 47 8.25 -4.49 7.62
C HIS A 47 7.93 -5.99 7.45
N ILE A 48 6.86 -6.34 6.74
CA ILE A 48 6.61 -7.73 6.35
C ILE A 48 7.74 -8.17 5.41
N CYS A 49 8.42 -9.28 5.74
CA CYS A 49 9.43 -9.88 4.87
C CYS A 49 8.76 -10.48 3.63
N ILE A 50 9.03 -9.89 2.48
CA ILE A 50 8.47 -10.30 1.18
C ILE A 50 9.53 -11.01 0.32
N ASP A 51 10.80 -10.72 0.55
CA ASP A 51 11.94 -11.34 -0.11
C ASP A 51 13.05 -11.62 0.90
N PRO A 52 13.15 -12.85 1.44
CA PRO A 52 14.16 -13.19 2.46
C PRO A 52 15.61 -12.94 2.03
N ASN A 53 15.89 -12.92 0.73
CA ASN A 53 17.20 -12.64 0.16
C ASN A 53 17.37 -11.16 -0.27
N GLY A 54 16.37 -10.34 0.01
CA GLY A 54 16.30 -8.94 -0.40
C GLY A 54 17.24 -8.03 0.41
N ARG A 55 17.10 -6.74 0.15
CA ARG A 55 17.92 -5.68 0.77
C ARG A 55 17.73 -5.63 2.29
N LEU A 56 18.81 -5.20 2.99
CA LEU A 56 18.74 -4.93 4.43
C LEU A 56 17.82 -3.71 4.67
N CYS A 57 16.86 -3.88 5.55
CA CYS A 57 15.97 -2.83 6.01
C CYS A 57 16.55 -2.11 7.24
N GLU A 58 16.20 -0.86 7.44
CA GLU A 58 16.56 -0.09 8.64
C GLU A 58 16.08 -0.72 9.96
N CYS A 59 15.02 -1.54 9.93
CA CYS A 59 14.56 -2.31 11.08
C CYS A 59 15.47 -3.49 11.45
N GLY A 60 16.54 -3.74 10.68
CA GLY A 60 17.49 -4.84 10.88
C GLY A 60 17.13 -6.15 10.16
N GLN A 61 15.94 -6.27 9.59
CA GLN A 61 15.54 -7.45 8.81
C GLN A 61 15.95 -7.29 7.34
N ARG A 62 15.96 -8.40 6.58
CA ARG A 62 16.11 -8.38 5.12
C ARG A 62 14.78 -8.56 4.43
N GLY A 63 14.65 -7.89 3.27
CA GLY A 63 13.55 -8.07 2.34
C GLY A 63 12.19 -7.60 2.84
N CYS A 64 12.17 -6.60 3.71
CA CYS A 64 10.95 -5.91 4.09
C CYS A 64 10.26 -5.29 2.86
N LEU A 65 8.95 -5.29 2.84
CA LEU A 65 8.15 -4.75 1.74
C LEU A 65 8.59 -3.34 1.34
N GLN A 66 8.89 -2.46 2.29
CA GLN A 66 9.34 -1.09 1.98
C GLN A 66 10.69 -1.03 1.23
N THR A 67 11.55 -2.05 1.37
CA THR A 67 12.79 -2.11 0.60
C THR A 67 12.58 -2.52 -0.86
N CYS A 68 11.36 -2.91 -1.22
CA CYS A 68 10.97 -3.35 -2.55
C CYS A 68 9.92 -2.45 -3.21
N LEU A 69 9.14 -1.71 -2.40
CA LEU A 69 7.91 -1.03 -2.85
C LEU A 69 7.79 0.42 -2.38
N SER A 70 8.85 1.07 -1.96
CA SER A 70 8.83 2.51 -1.64
C SER A 70 9.36 3.37 -2.80
N ASP A 71 9.09 4.67 -2.75
CA ASP A 71 9.69 5.66 -3.67
C ASP A 71 11.21 5.49 -3.74
N LEU A 72 11.85 5.37 -2.57
CA LEU A 72 13.29 5.18 -2.46
C LEU A 72 13.75 3.87 -3.08
N ALA A 73 12.99 2.80 -2.90
CA ALA A 73 13.33 1.48 -3.44
C ALA A 73 13.31 1.48 -4.96
N LEU A 74 12.24 2.02 -5.57
CA LEU A 74 12.13 2.11 -7.02
C LEU A 74 13.17 3.05 -7.61
N LEU A 75 13.42 4.20 -6.97
CA LEU A 75 14.42 5.16 -7.39
C LEU A 75 15.83 4.53 -7.38
N GLN A 76 16.18 3.80 -6.33
CA GLN A 76 17.47 3.12 -6.25
C GLN A 76 17.65 2.07 -7.37
N GLU A 77 16.61 1.30 -7.68
CA GLU A 77 16.67 0.34 -8.79
C GLU A 77 16.81 1.03 -10.14
N ALA A 78 16.05 2.10 -10.37
CA ALA A 78 16.15 2.88 -11.60
C ALA A 78 17.55 3.50 -11.76
N GLN A 79 18.12 4.06 -10.69
CA GLN A 79 19.46 4.64 -10.68
C GLN A 79 20.56 3.58 -10.86
N TRP A 80 20.37 2.37 -10.35
CA TRP A 80 21.31 1.28 -10.57
C TRP A 80 21.43 0.90 -12.05
N VAL A 81 20.30 0.97 -12.79
CA VAL A 81 20.25 0.62 -14.22
C VAL A 81 20.65 1.79 -15.12
N ARG A 82 20.26 3.03 -14.76
CA ARG A 82 20.38 4.21 -15.61
C ARG A 82 21.38 5.27 -15.14
N GLY A 83 21.97 5.08 -13.97
CA GLY A 83 22.82 6.07 -13.32
C GLY A 83 21.98 7.18 -12.67
N SER A 84 21.83 8.33 -13.30
CA SER A 84 20.91 9.37 -12.84
C SER A 84 19.52 9.11 -13.40
N CYS A 85 18.53 9.02 -12.52
CA CYS A 85 17.13 8.79 -12.89
C CYS A 85 16.20 9.34 -11.79
N THR A 86 15.06 9.88 -12.17
CA THR A 86 13.97 10.29 -11.29
C THR A 86 12.82 9.28 -11.37
N LEU A 87 11.88 9.34 -10.42
CA LEU A 87 10.67 8.51 -10.50
C LEU A 87 9.80 8.90 -11.70
N ASP A 88 9.71 10.18 -12.04
CA ASP A 88 8.95 10.63 -13.20
C ASP A 88 9.53 10.04 -14.50
N GLU A 89 10.86 10.01 -14.64
CA GLU A 89 11.53 9.37 -15.78
C GLU A 89 11.30 7.85 -15.80
N LEU A 90 11.33 7.18 -14.65
CA LEU A 90 11.01 5.75 -14.55
C LEU A 90 9.60 5.46 -15.04
N PHE A 91 8.60 6.20 -14.54
CA PHE A 91 7.21 5.94 -14.91
C PHE A 91 6.88 6.37 -16.33
N LEU A 92 7.50 7.43 -16.83
CA LEU A 92 7.39 7.81 -18.25
C LEU A 92 7.95 6.71 -19.15
N ALA A 93 9.14 6.17 -18.83
CA ALA A 93 9.75 5.07 -19.58
C ALA A 93 8.89 3.77 -19.47
N TYR A 94 8.25 3.53 -18.32
CA TYR A 94 7.30 2.43 -18.16
C TYR A 94 6.09 2.58 -19.10
N GLU A 95 5.52 3.77 -19.20
CA GLU A 95 4.41 4.07 -20.11
C GLU A 95 4.82 3.94 -21.59
N GLN A 96 6.07 4.26 -21.89
CA GLN A 96 6.67 4.06 -23.22
C GLN A 96 7.11 2.61 -23.49
N GLN A 97 6.85 1.69 -22.54
CA GLN A 97 7.19 0.27 -22.64
C GLN A 97 8.70 0.02 -22.78
N GLU A 98 9.55 0.85 -22.23
CA GLU A 98 10.99 0.60 -22.18
C GLU A 98 11.29 -0.60 -21.28
N GLY A 99 12.01 -1.60 -21.77
CA GLY A 99 12.20 -2.89 -21.12
C GLY A 99 12.75 -2.81 -19.69
N TRP A 100 13.71 -1.89 -19.43
CA TRP A 100 14.28 -1.69 -18.11
C TRP A 100 13.25 -1.18 -17.09
N ALA A 101 12.43 -0.21 -17.50
CA ALA A 101 11.40 0.37 -16.63
C ALA A 101 10.25 -0.62 -16.41
N VAL A 102 9.84 -1.32 -17.46
CA VAL A 102 8.82 -2.38 -17.38
C VAL A 102 9.24 -3.46 -16.37
N GLN A 103 10.52 -3.84 -16.37
CA GLN A 103 11.03 -4.85 -15.42
C GLN A 103 10.94 -4.35 -13.97
N ILE A 104 11.41 -3.15 -13.69
CA ILE A 104 11.40 -2.56 -12.34
C ILE A 104 9.97 -2.41 -11.83
N VAL A 105 9.11 -1.77 -12.63
CA VAL A 105 7.72 -1.49 -12.21
C VAL A 105 6.92 -2.79 -12.04
N ASN A 106 7.09 -3.77 -12.92
CA ASN A 106 6.40 -5.06 -12.77
C ASN A 106 6.88 -5.84 -11.55
N HIS A 107 8.15 -5.77 -11.17
CA HIS A 107 8.62 -6.34 -9.90
C HIS A 107 7.93 -5.69 -8.71
N ALA A 108 7.84 -4.35 -8.68
CA ALA A 108 7.14 -3.62 -7.62
C ALA A 108 5.64 -3.99 -7.57
N VAL A 109 4.98 -4.09 -8.72
CA VAL A 109 3.58 -4.56 -8.81
C VAL A 109 3.42 -5.96 -8.22
N ASN A 110 4.34 -6.88 -8.53
CA ASN A 110 4.29 -8.24 -7.98
C ASN A 110 4.45 -8.25 -6.45
N TYR A 111 5.37 -7.44 -5.89
CA TYR A 111 5.51 -7.30 -4.45
C TYR A 111 4.27 -6.68 -3.79
N ALA A 112 3.65 -5.67 -4.43
CA ALA A 112 2.40 -5.09 -3.95
C ALA A 112 1.28 -6.15 -3.88
N VAL A 113 1.10 -6.91 -4.96
CA VAL A 113 0.06 -7.95 -5.04
C VAL A 113 0.33 -9.10 -4.07
N MET A 114 1.59 -9.48 -3.87
CA MET A 114 1.96 -10.47 -2.85
C MET A 114 1.62 -9.97 -1.44
N ALA A 115 1.93 -8.72 -1.12
CA ALA A 115 1.56 -8.12 0.16
C ALA A 115 0.04 -8.07 0.36
N LEU A 116 -0.72 -7.65 -0.66
CA LEU A 116 -2.18 -7.69 -0.63
C LEU A 116 -2.72 -9.11 -0.37
N GLY A 117 -2.12 -10.12 -0.98
CA GLY A 117 -2.44 -11.53 -0.72
C GLY A 117 -2.19 -11.96 0.74
N ILE A 118 -1.08 -11.52 1.34
CA ILE A 118 -0.76 -11.76 2.74
C ILE A 118 -1.82 -11.10 3.65
N LEU A 119 -2.13 -9.82 3.42
CA LEU A 119 -3.12 -9.08 4.19
C LEU A 119 -4.51 -9.72 4.11
N ARG A 120 -4.92 -10.12 2.91
CA ARG A 120 -6.17 -10.86 2.71
C ARG A 120 -6.21 -12.16 3.53
N ASN A 121 -5.14 -12.94 3.51
CA ASN A 121 -5.10 -14.23 4.18
C ASN A 121 -5.01 -14.11 5.71
N LEU A 122 -4.39 -13.04 6.23
CA LEU A 122 -4.25 -12.83 7.68
C LEU A 122 -5.49 -12.18 8.31
N TYR A 123 -6.11 -11.23 7.62
CA TYR A 123 -7.14 -10.38 8.21
C TYR A 123 -8.52 -10.56 7.56
N ALA A 124 -8.59 -11.14 6.35
CA ALA A 124 -9.81 -11.24 5.55
C ALA A 124 -10.64 -9.93 5.56
N PRO A 125 -10.02 -8.77 5.26
CA PRO A 125 -10.74 -7.51 5.29
C PRO A 125 -11.75 -7.45 4.14
N ASN A 126 -12.79 -6.64 4.28
CA ASN A 126 -13.72 -6.35 3.19
C ASN A 126 -13.01 -5.57 2.08
N ILE A 127 -12.16 -4.61 2.49
CA ILE A 127 -11.49 -3.71 1.55
C ILE A 127 -10.07 -3.37 2.01
N VAL A 128 -9.18 -3.19 1.04
CA VAL A 128 -7.90 -2.50 1.24
C VAL A 128 -7.94 -1.17 0.50
N VAL A 129 -7.55 -0.10 1.18
CA VAL A 129 -7.43 1.24 0.60
C VAL A 129 -5.95 1.54 0.39
N LEU A 130 -5.55 1.79 -0.86
CA LEU A 130 -4.20 2.24 -1.21
C LEU A 130 -4.16 3.77 -1.21
N CYS A 131 -3.11 4.34 -0.65
CA CYS A 131 -2.84 5.78 -0.68
C CYS A 131 -1.34 6.05 -0.82
N GLY A 132 -0.97 7.32 -0.95
CA GLY A 132 0.41 7.77 -1.00
C GLY A 132 0.91 8.09 -2.41
N SER A 133 2.10 8.71 -2.45
CA SER A 133 2.67 9.32 -3.66
C SER A 133 2.71 8.37 -4.86
N LEU A 134 3.12 7.11 -4.66
CA LEU A 134 3.27 6.16 -5.77
C LEU A 134 1.95 5.87 -6.49
N VAL A 135 0.84 5.78 -5.77
CA VAL A 135 -0.46 5.47 -6.39
C VAL A 135 -1.22 6.72 -6.82
N GLU A 136 -0.93 7.87 -6.21
CA GLU A 136 -1.60 9.13 -6.52
C GLU A 136 -0.95 9.85 -7.71
N MET A 137 0.38 9.83 -7.80
CA MET A 137 1.13 10.53 -8.87
C MET A 137 1.31 9.68 -10.12
N TYR A 138 1.27 8.35 -10.01
CA TYR A 138 1.52 7.42 -11.11
C TYR A 138 0.32 6.51 -11.40
N PRO A 139 -0.70 6.99 -12.14
CA PRO A 139 -1.91 6.21 -12.44
C PRO A 139 -1.63 4.91 -13.19
N SER A 140 -0.57 4.84 -13.99
CA SER A 140 -0.14 3.63 -14.69
C SER A 140 0.28 2.53 -13.71
N PHE A 141 0.98 2.89 -12.63
CA PHE A 141 1.35 1.96 -11.55
C PHE A 141 0.13 1.50 -10.75
N GLN A 142 -0.72 2.43 -10.35
CA GLN A 142 -1.99 2.15 -9.68
C GLN A 142 -2.82 1.13 -10.46
N GLN A 143 -3.03 1.37 -11.74
CA GLN A 143 -3.81 0.48 -12.62
C GLN A 143 -3.14 -0.90 -12.79
N ALA A 144 -1.81 -0.94 -12.83
CA ALA A 144 -1.07 -2.20 -12.91
C ALA A 144 -1.29 -3.05 -11.66
N ILE A 145 -1.25 -2.45 -10.46
CA ILE A 145 -1.53 -3.16 -9.19
C ILE A 145 -2.97 -3.69 -9.20
N ILE A 146 -3.95 -2.85 -9.52
CA ILE A 146 -5.38 -3.24 -9.54
C ILE A 146 -5.60 -4.40 -10.50
N ARG A 147 -5.09 -4.29 -11.74
CA ARG A 147 -5.23 -5.32 -12.77
C ARG A 147 -4.61 -6.64 -12.36
N GLU A 148 -3.40 -6.62 -11.80
CA GLU A 148 -2.71 -7.84 -11.42
C GLU A 148 -3.34 -8.48 -10.17
N TYR A 149 -3.77 -7.66 -9.20
CA TYR A 149 -4.51 -8.13 -8.04
C TYR A 149 -5.83 -8.81 -8.45
N GLN A 150 -6.59 -8.23 -9.35
CA GLN A 150 -7.86 -8.80 -9.83
C GLN A 150 -7.67 -10.19 -10.46
N LYS A 151 -6.59 -10.40 -11.22
CA LYS A 151 -6.27 -11.72 -11.79
C LYS A 151 -6.06 -12.78 -10.73
N GLN A 152 -5.45 -12.42 -9.59
CA GLN A 152 -5.17 -13.36 -8.51
C GLN A 152 -6.36 -13.55 -7.57
N ASN A 153 -7.14 -12.50 -7.31
CA ASN A 153 -8.26 -12.52 -6.38
C ASN A 153 -9.34 -13.55 -6.78
N ASN A 154 -9.55 -13.74 -8.07
CA ASN A 154 -10.55 -14.67 -8.60
C ASN A 154 -10.24 -16.17 -8.35
N ARG A 155 -9.06 -16.52 -7.84
CA ARG A 155 -8.62 -17.92 -7.70
C ARG A 155 -8.95 -18.56 -6.35
N TYR A 156 -9.20 -17.78 -5.29
CA TYR A 156 -9.22 -18.30 -3.92
C TYR A 156 -10.58 -18.22 -3.20
N GLY A 157 -11.60 -17.64 -3.82
CA GLY A 157 -12.95 -17.55 -3.20
C GLY A 157 -13.03 -16.64 -1.97
N ILE A 158 -11.93 -16.00 -1.55
CA ILE A 158 -11.92 -14.94 -0.55
C ILE A 158 -11.82 -13.62 -1.31
N TYR A 159 -12.92 -12.91 -1.32
CA TYR A 159 -12.99 -11.61 -2.02
C TYR A 159 -12.58 -10.50 -1.06
N MET A 160 -11.75 -9.61 -1.54
CA MET A 160 -11.34 -8.40 -0.87
C MET A 160 -11.33 -7.27 -1.91
N ASP A 161 -12.07 -6.22 -1.64
CA ASP A 161 -12.09 -5.07 -2.53
C ASP A 161 -10.80 -4.26 -2.42
N LEU A 162 -10.46 -3.57 -3.50
CA LEU A 162 -9.30 -2.70 -3.56
C LEU A 162 -9.75 -1.32 -4.03
N ALA A 163 -9.54 -0.32 -3.20
CA ALA A 163 -9.86 1.07 -3.50
C ALA A 163 -8.62 1.97 -3.40
N ILE A 164 -8.74 3.15 -3.96
CA ILE A 164 -7.75 4.22 -3.80
C ILE A 164 -8.32 5.24 -2.83
N SER A 165 -7.45 5.82 -2.00
CA SER A 165 -7.81 6.86 -1.05
C SER A 165 -8.58 8.01 -1.72
N GLY A 166 -9.70 8.39 -1.11
CA GLY A 166 -10.44 9.58 -1.51
C GLY A 166 -9.85 10.89 -0.99
N PHE A 167 -8.93 10.82 -0.02
CA PHE A 167 -8.32 11.99 0.63
C PHE A 167 -6.95 12.36 0.06
N GLY A 168 -6.32 11.48 -0.71
CA GLY A 168 -4.98 11.71 -1.20
C GLY A 168 -4.00 12.05 -0.06
N ARG A 169 -3.22 13.12 -0.25
CA ARG A 169 -2.23 13.59 0.75
C ARG A 169 -2.84 14.04 2.09
N ASP A 170 -4.13 14.33 2.12
CA ASP A 170 -4.83 14.81 3.31
C ASP A 170 -5.37 13.68 4.20
N GLY A 171 -5.15 12.43 3.82
CA GLY A 171 -5.63 11.25 4.57
C GLY A 171 -5.19 11.22 6.03
N ASN A 172 -3.95 11.62 6.33
CA ASN A 172 -3.44 11.73 7.70
C ASN A 172 -4.15 12.82 8.51
N LEU A 173 -4.42 13.96 7.88
CA LEU A 173 -5.17 15.07 8.52
C LEU A 173 -6.62 14.68 8.76
N ALA A 174 -7.27 14.00 7.81
CA ALA A 174 -8.61 13.49 7.97
C ALA A 174 -8.70 12.46 9.11
N GLY A 175 -7.72 11.55 9.21
CA GLY A 175 -7.62 10.57 10.30
C GLY A 175 -7.42 11.22 11.66
N ALA A 176 -6.51 12.18 11.79
CA ALA A 176 -6.27 12.92 13.01
C ALA A 176 -7.49 13.76 13.43
N GLY A 177 -8.16 14.40 12.46
CA GLY A 177 -9.41 15.14 12.70
C GLY A 177 -10.52 14.25 13.22
N THR A 178 -10.66 13.06 12.68
CA THR A 178 -11.63 12.05 13.12
C THR A 178 -11.41 11.67 14.60
N LEU A 179 -10.15 11.46 14.99
CA LEU A 179 -9.78 11.20 16.40
C LEU A 179 -10.06 12.41 17.30
N ALA A 180 -9.66 13.60 16.89
CA ALA A 180 -9.80 14.83 17.67
C ALA A 180 -11.26 15.21 17.92
N LEU A 181 -12.14 14.94 16.96
CA LEU A 181 -13.57 15.19 17.07
C LEU A 181 -14.29 14.13 17.92
N GLY A 182 -13.59 13.09 18.40
CA GLY A 182 -14.19 12.01 19.18
C GLY A 182 -15.32 11.32 18.43
N LEU A 183 -15.26 11.30 17.10
CA LEU A 183 -16.27 10.67 16.27
C LEU A 183 -16.31 9.17 16.62
N ASN A 184 -17.35 8.81 17.34
CA ASN A 184 -17.60 7.41 17.72
C ASN A 184 -18.12 6.70 16.47
N LEU A 185 -17.18 6.17 15.68
CA LEU A 185 -17.49 5.49 14.41
C LEU A 185 -18.31 4.22 14.65
N GLU A 186 -18.36 3.72 15.90
CA GLU A 186 -19.19 2.56 16.29
C GLU A 186 -20.70 2.86 16.21
N GLN A 187 -21.11 4.15 16.28
CA GLN A 187 -22.54 4.54 16.28
C GLN A 187 -23.10 4.84 14.89
N ASN A 188 -22.26 4.93 13.87
CA ASN A 188 -22.64 5.31 12.50
C ASN A 188 -22.44 4.19 11.46
N LEU A 189 -22.22 2.95 11.92
CA LEU A 189 -22.02 1.75 11.08
C LEU A 189 -23.17 0.76 11.18
#